data_a1a4c49175e1cabd8a8a76682063e78a
#
_entry.id   a1a4c49175e1cabd8a8a76682063e78a
#
_cell.length_a   1.000
_cell.length_b   1.000
_cell.length_c   1.000
_cell.angle_alpha   90.00
_cell.angle_beta   90.00
_cell.angle_gamma   90.00
#
_symmetry.space_group_name_H-M   'P 1'
#
loop_
_entity.id
_entity.type
_entity.pdbx_description
1 polymer ?
#
loop_
_entity_poly.entity_id
_entity_poly.type
_entity_poly.pdbx_seq_one_letter_code
_entity_poly.pdbx_strand_id
1 'polypeptide(L)'
;ASDVYKRQGYPMAQRGEAGKALGVQLIASAIGGMFAAVCMLIFSPQLTQAALSFGPSELFAISFMGLSILTSLEEGNVCRTIISGLLGLLLACIGLDPLLGVPRLTFGTRFLTSGIEMIPVMIGFFAVTEVLKQTNKPSKLKAVTGKDGKADMSAKMPTLKEMWSLKGVIARCSILGTVIGILPGAGATIASFLCYSEEQKISKHPEKFGTGCLEGIAAPESGNNAATGGSMVPLLSLGIPGGNAAAIMMSALVLKGVTMGPLLLVNQPQFLSATFASMFVSNIVMVFAAMIIARIFVQVLKIPYSILGPTIIMMATIGAYSTKNTAVDVILMAISGLIGFVFSTCKFNSSAMILGLVLGVICESNLRRAYTIVAGDTLMEATINILTRPVTGIIILICILVLLSPVYKPLLKKHNKEAAAVSYTHLRAHETSLHL
;
A
#
# COMPACT_ATOMS: atom_id res chain seq x y z
N ALA A 1 2.09 0.28 -10.44
CA ALA A 1 1.10 -0.65 -11.03
C ALA A 1 0.68 -0.22 -12.44
N SER A 2 0.27 1.04 -12.66
CA SER A 2 -0.21 1.48 -13.99
C SER A 2 0.82 1.29 -15.12
N ASP A 3 2.12 1.40 -14.84
CA ASP A 3 3.17 1.20 -15.84
C ASP A 3 3.37 -0.29 -16.19
N VAL A 4 3.21 -1.19 -15.22
CA VAL A 4 3.24 -2.63 -15.47
C VAL A 4 2.10 -3.04 -16.38
N TYR A 5 0.89 -2.51 -16.16
CA TYR A 5 -0.28 -2.77 -17.01
C TYR A 5 -0.11 -2.22 -18.43
N LYS A 6 0.45 -1.02 -18.58
CA LYS A 6 0.75 -0.46 -19.90
C LYS A 6 1.75 -1.31 -20.68
N ARG A 7 2.71 -1.91 -20.00
CA ARG A 7 3.74 -2.74 -20.63
C ARG A 7 3.28 -4.15 -20.97
N GLN A 8 2.28 -4.71 -20.29
CA GLN A 8 1.80 -6.07 -20.50
C GLN A 8 0.42 -6.13 -21.16
N GLY A 9 -0.58 -5.49 -20.57
CA GLY A 9 -1.95 -5.54 -21.05
C GLY A 9 -2.16 -4.84 -22.39
N TYR A 10 -1.51 -3.69 -22.60
CA TYR A 10 -1.64 -2.92 -23.83
C TYR A 10 -1.09 -3.66 -25.07
N PRO A 11 0.14 -4.24 -25.08
CA PRO A 11 0.62 -5.05 -26.18
C PRO A 11 -0.26 -6.26 -26.49
N MET A 12 -0.83 -6.91 -25.46
CA MET A 12 -1.76 -8.02 -25.67
C MET A 12 -3.06 -7.53 -26.32
N ALA A 13 -3.59 -6.39 -25.86
CA ALA A 13 -4.78 -5.81 -26.47
C ALA A 13 -4.56 -5.44 -27.95
N GLN A 14 -3.37 -4.93 -28.30
CA GLN A 14 -3.00 -4.65 -29.70
C GLN A 14 -2.94 -5.91 -30.58
N ARG A 15 -2.65 -7.09 -30.00
CA ARG A 15 -2.66 -8.39 -30.69
C ARG A 15 -4.03 -9.04 -30.75
N GLY A 16 -5.08 -8.38 -30.23
CA GLY A 16 -6.43 -8.97 -30.15
C GLY A 16 -6.60 -9.95 -28.98
N GLU A 17 -5.68 -9.98 -28.02
CA GLU A 17 -5.65 -10.88 -26.86
C GLU A 17 -6.17 -10.18 -25.56
N ALA A 18 -6.94 -9.09 -25.69
CA ALA A 18 -7.44 -8.31 -24.55
C ALA A 18 -8.22 -9.16 -23.55
N GLY A 19 -9.04 -10.12 -24.02
CA GLY A 19 -9.80 -10.99 -23.13
C GLY A 19 -8.94 -11.99 -22.38
N LYS A 20 -7.87 -12.51 -23.01
CA LYS A 20 -6.91 -13.35 -22.27
C LYS A 20 -6.22 -12.55 -21.17
N ALA A 21 -5.78 -11.33 -21.47
CA ALA A 21 -5.15 -10.44 -20.49
C ALA A 21 -6.10 -10.17 -19.32
N LEU A 22 -7.33 -9.78 -19.61
CA LEU A 22 -8.36 -9.50 -18.59
C LEU A 22 -8.74 -10.75 -17.80
N GLY A 23 -8.89 -11.89 -18.47
CA GLY A 23 -9.21 -13.16 -17.81
C GLY A 23 -8.11 -13.63 -16.86
N VAL A 24 -6.84 -13.55 -17.27
CA VAL A 24 -5.70 -13.87 -16.40
C VAL A 24 -5.64 -12.91 -15.22
N GLN A 25 -5.84 -11.60 -15.46
CA GLN A 25 -5.90 -10.58 -14.43
C GLN A 25 -6.94 -10.95 -13.36
N LEU A 26 -8.20 -11.18 -13.75
CA LEU A 26 -9.29 -11.46 -12.83
C LEU A 26 -9.10 -12.76 -12.04
N ILE A 27 -8.70 -13.83 -12.73
CA ILE A 27 -8.52 -15.14 -12.09
C ILE A 27 -7.31 -15.14 -11.15
N ALA A 28 -6.18 -14.56 -11.57
CA ALA A 28 -4.99 -14.44 -10.72
C ALA A 28 -5.26 -13.58 -9.48
N SER A 29 -5.97 -12.46 -9.66
CA SER A 29 -6.43 -11.59 -8.57
C SER A 29 -7.31 -12.35 -7.58
N ALA A 30 -8.31 -13.09 -8.06
CA ALA A 30 -9.21 -13.85 -7.20
C ALA A 30 -8.48 -14.94 -6.41
N ILE A 31 -7.59 -15.68 -7.07
CA ILE A 31 -6.80 -16.72 -6.40
C ILE A 31 -5.88 -16.10 -5.33
N GLY A 32 -5.18 -15.01 -5.66
CA GLY A 32 -4.34 -14.28 -4.70
C GLY A 32 -5.12 -13.76 -3.51
N GLY A 33 -6.30 -13.17 -3.75
CA GLY A 33 -7.18 -12.67 -2.70
C GLY A 33 -7.77 -13.78 -1.82
N MET A 34 -8.19 -14.90 -2.40
CA MET A 34 -8.67 -16.07 -1.65
C MET A 34 -7.54 -16.69 -0.80
N PHE A 35 -6.34 -16.82 -1.37
CA PHE A 35 -5.18 -17.29 -0.63
C PHE A 35 -4.90 -16.40 0.60
N ALA A 36 -4.91 -15.08 0.43
CA ALA A 36 -4.69 -14.15 1.51
C ALA A 36 -5.84 -14.14 2.54
N ALA A 37 -7.08 -14.36 2.12
CA ALA A 37 -8.21 -14.53 3.04
C ALA A 37 -8.03 -15.77 3.94
N VAL A 38 -7.52 -16.88 3.39
CA VAL A 38 -7.16 -18.06 4.17
C VAL A 38 -5.98 -17.75 5.12
N CYS A 39 -4.95 -17.08 4.63
CA CYS A 39 -3.84 -16.63 5.47
C CYS A 39 -4.32 -15.71 6.61
N MET A 40 -5.23 -14.78 6.32
CA MET A 40 -5.81 -13.90 7.33
C MET A 40 -6.58 -14.69 8.41
N LEU A 41 -7.38 -15.68 8.00
CA LEU A 41 -8.09 -16.56 8.94
C LEU A 41 -7.12 -17.31 9.87
N ILE A 42 -5.99 -17.78 9.31
CA ILE A 42 -5.01 -18.53 10.07
C ILE A 42 -4.17 -17.60 10.96
N PHE A 43 -3.61 -16.53 10.40
CA PHE A 43 -2.59 -15.71 11.08
C PHE A 43 -3.16 -14.63 12.00
N SER A 44 -4.37 -14.09 11.73
CA SER A 44 -4.92 -13.01 12.56
C SER A 44 -5.16 -13.44 14.01
N PRO A 45 -5.72 -14.62 14.32
CA PRO A 45 -5.86 -15.03 15.71
C PRO A 45 -4.53 -15.19 16.44
N GLN A 46 -3.51 -15.78 15.80
CA GLN A 46 -2.19 -15.98 16.39
C GLN A 46 -1.49 -14.64 16.63
N LEU A 47 -1.55 -13.73 15.66
CA LEU A 47 -0.99 -12.40 15.83
C LEU A 47 -1.74 -11.61 16.92
N THR A 48 -3.06 -11.78 17.03
CA THR A 48 -3.85 -11.15 18.10
C THR A 48 -3.44 -11.67 19.47
N GLN A 49 -3.26 -12.99 19.64
CA GLN A 49 -2.78 -13.57 20.90
C GLN A 49 -1.38 -13.04 21.27
N ALA A 50 -0.46 -12.97 20.30
CA ALA A 50 0.85 -12.36 20.51
C ALA A 50 0.72 -10.86 20.87
N ALA A 51 -0.17 -10.16 20.21
CA ALA A 51 -0.40 -8.73 20.41
C ALA A 51 -1.01 -8.39 21.79
N LEU A 52 -1.75 -9.31 22.41
CA LEU A 52 -2.25 -9.15 23.78
C LEU A 52 -1.12 -9.09 24.82
N SER A 53 0.05 -9.65 24.51
CA SER A 53 1.26 -9.53 25.34
C SER A 53 2.05 -8.26 25.09
N PHE A 54 1.73 -7.50 24.03
CA PHE A 54 2.44 -6.27 23.68
C PHE A 54 1.96 -5.11 24.54
N GLY A 55 2.91 -4.40 25.11
CA GLY A 55 2.64 -3.13 25.76
C GLY A 55 2.71 -1.94 24.78
N PRO A 56 2.49 -0.72 25.27
CA PRO A 56 2.59 0.49 24.47
C PRO A 56 3.94 0.67 23.77
N SER A 57 5.04 0.22 24.35
CA SER A 57 6.37 0.29 23.77
C SER A 57 6.46 -0.52 22.47
N GLU A 58 5.94 -1.74 22.47
CA GLU A 58 5.93 -2.63 21.30
C GLU A 58 4.99 -2.09 20.21
N LEU A 59 3.81 -1.59 20.57
CA LEU A 59 2.85 -1.01 19.63
C LEU A 59 3.41 0.28 18.99
N PHE A 60 4.12 1.10 19.76
CA PHE A 60 4.88 2.23 19.22
C PHE A 60 5.90 1.77 18.19
N ALA A 61 6.75 0.80 18.56
CA ALA A 61 7.82 0.32 17.68
C ALA A 61 7.27 -0.24 16.36
N ILE A 62 6.17 -1.01 16.40
CA ILE A 62 5.53 -1.57 15.19
C ILE A 62 4.94 -0.46 14.32
N SER A 63 4.29 0.55 14.92
CA SER A 63 3.73 1.70 14.18
C SER A 63 4.84 2.52 13.53
N PHE A 64 5.95 2.73 14.24
CA PHE A 64 7.13 3.43 13.73
C PHE A 64 7.84 2.62 12.62
N MET A 65 7.83 1.29 12.71
CA MET A 65 8.32 0.41 11.65
C MET A 65 7.53 0.62 10.36
N GLY A 66 6.20 0.77 10.41
CA GLY A 66 5.37 1.06 9.25
C GLY A 66 5.80 2.34 8.52
N LEU A 67 6.13 3.41 9.27
CA LEU A 67 6.66 4.65 8.70
C LEU A 67 8.08 4.46 8.11
N SER A 68 8.91 3.69 8.79
CA SER A 68 10.30 3.45 8.38
C SER A 68 10.39 2.65 7.08
N ILE A 69 9.57 1.61 6.93
CA ILE A 69 9.54 0.76 5.72
C ILE A 69 9.20 1.56 4.47
N LEU A 70 8.29 2.53 4.55
CA LEU A 70 7.95 3.40 3.41
C LEU A 70 9.16 4.10 2.81
N THR A 71 10.10 4.51 3.64
CA THR A 71 11.31 5.22 3.17
C THR A 71 12.27 4.32 2.41
N SER A 72 12.26 3.03 2.70
CA SER A 72 13.16 2.04 2.06
C SER A 72 12.63 1.49 0.74
N LEU A 73 11.32 1.52 0.55
CA LEU A 73 10.67 0.90 -0.60
C LEU A 73 10.54 1.85 -1.80
N GLU A 74 10.81 3.13 -1.61
CA GLU A 74 10.73 4.11 -2.69
C GLU A 74 12.08 4.29 -3.39
N GLU A 75 12.14 3.90 -4.66
CA GLU A 75 13.29 4.15 -5.53
C GLU A 75 13.28 5.62 -5.99
N GLY A 76 14.12 6.48 -5.39
CA GLY A 76 14.37 7.81 -5.96
C GLY A 76 14.67 8.92 -4.96
N ASN A 77 13.74 9.33 -4.10
CA ASN A 77 13.93 10.48 -3.22
C ASN A 77 13.51 10.21 -1.78
N VAL A 78 14.33 9.44 -1.08
CA VAL A 78 14.12 9.07 0.33
C VAL A 78 13.87 10.30 1.21
N CYS A 79 14.62 11.39 1.01
CA CYS A 79 14.42 12.62 1.77
C CYS A 79 13.01 13.19 1.60
N ARG A 80 12.46 13.17 0.38
CA ARG A 80 11.09 13.65 0.14
C ARG A 80 10.06 12.73 0.79
N THR A 81 10.28 11.43 0.81
CA THR A 81 9.40 10.47 1.48
C THR A 81 9.42 10.68 2.99
N ILE A 82 10.60 10.88 3.59
CA ILE A 82 10.74 11.22 5.02
C ILE A 82 10.00 12.52 5.34
N ILE A 83 10.21 13.58 4.56
CA ILE A 83 9.53 14.85 4.75
C ILE A 83 8.01 14.69 4.64
N SER A 84 7.53 13.91 3.65
CA SER A 84 6.10 13.61 3.50
C SER A 84 5.54 12.92 4.74
N GLY A 85 6.21 11.89 5.25
CA GLY A 85 5.80 11.18 6.45
C GLY A 85 5.80 12.07 7.70
N LEU A 86 6.83 12.91 7.87
CA LEU A 86 6.91 13.88 8.97
C LEU A 86 5.80 14.93 8.91
N LEU A 87 5.45 15.41 7.71
CA LEU A 87 4.31 16.32 7.54
C LEU A 87 3.00 15.62 7.91
N GLY A 88 2.83 14.34 7.56
CA GLY A 88 1.69 13.55 7.99
C GLY A 88 1.62 13.40 9.51
N LEU A 89 2.75 13.10 10.17
CA LEU A 89 2.86 13.06 11.63
C LEU A 89 2.51 14.40 12.27
N LEU A 90 2.98 15.51 11.69
CA LEU A 90 2.66 16.85 12.19
C LEU A 90 1.15 17.14 12.11
N LEU A 91 0.51 16.75 11.02
CA LEU A 91 -0.94 16.89 10.88
C LEU A 91 -1.69 16.00 11.89
N ALA A 92 -1.18 14.83 12.22
CA ALA A 92 -1.75 13.96 13.25
C ALA A 92 -1.72 14.59 14.66
N CYS A 93 -0.80 15.52 14.92
CA CYS A 93 -0.71 16.23 16.19
C CYS A 93 -1.75 17.35 16.34
N ILE A 94 -2.50 17.70 15.30
CA ILE A 94 -3.54 18.75 15.37
C ILE A 94 -4.77 18.20 16.10
N GLY A 95 -5.26 18.91 17.11
CA GLY A 95 -6.44 18.53 17.86
C GLY A 95 -6.22 18.47 19.35
N LEU A 96 -7.06 17.71 20.04
CA LEU A 96 -6.89 17.45 21.48
C LEU A 96 -5.79 16.41 21.71
N ASP A 97 -4.93 16.70 22.67
CA ASP A 97 -3.98 15.75 23.17
C ASP A 97 -4.70 14.51 23.73
N PRO A 98 -4.38 13.29 23.27
CA PRO A 98 -5.12 12.08 23.64
C PRO A 98 -4.95 11.69 25.13
N LEU A 99 -3.94 12.22 25.84
CA LEU A 99 -3.70 11.91 27.25
C LEU A 99 -4.10 13.07 28.18
N LEU A 100 -3.78 14.31 27.79
CA LEU A 100 -3.99 15.48 28.64
C LEU A 100 -5.26 16.26 28.29
N GLY A 101 -5.89 16.01 27.13
CA GLY A 101 -7.05 16.75 26.66
C GLY A 101 -6.78 18.22 26.32
N VAL A 102 -5.51 18.63 26.24
CA VAL A 102 -5.13 20.00 25.91
C VAL A 102 -5.17 20.23 24.40
N PRO A 103 -5.77 21.32 23.90
CA PRO A 103 -5.78 21.61 22.46
C PRO A 103 -4.38 21.96 21.95
N ARG A 104 -3.97 21.33 20.83
CA ARG A 104 -2.68 21.54 20.18
C ARG A 104 -2.89 21.93 18.72
N LEU A 105 -2.15 22.96 18.27
CA LEU A 105 -2.17 23.44 16.88
C LEU A 105 -3.58 23.72 16.34
N THR A 106 -4.51 24.10 17.24
CA THR A 106 -5.91 24.40 16.88
C THR A 106 -6.11 25.83 16.44
N PHE A 107 -5.09 26.70 16.60
CA PHE A 107 -5.13 28.12 16.24
C PHE A 107 -6.38 28.84 16.75
N GLY A 108 -6.91 28.42 17.92
CA GLY A 108 -8.11 28.96 18.52
C GLY A 108 -9.42 28.60 17.84
N THR A 109 -9.38 27.72 16.81
CA THR A 109 -10.60 27.31 16.10
C THR A 109 -11.20 26.05 16.72
N ARG A 110 -12.51 26.05 16.94
CA ARG A 110 -13.23 24.87 17.45
C ARG A 110 -13.21 23.68 16.49
N PHE A 111 -13.10 23.94 15.19
CA PHE A 111 -13.11 22.90 14.17
C PHE A 111 -11.86 22.00 14.23
N LEU A 112 -10.71 22.57 14.57
CA LEU A 112 -9.47 21.80 14.70
C LEU A 112 -9.33 21.13 16.06
N THR A 113 -10.21 21.40 17.02
CA THR A 113 -10.20 20.74 18.35
C THR A 113 -10.45 19.23 18.23
N SER A 114 -11.33 18.81 17.32
CA SER A 114 -11.59 17.38 17.06
C SER A 114 -10.52 16.68 16.21
N GLY A 115 -9.44 17.40 15.85
CA GLY A 115 -8.40 16.88 14.97
C GLY A 115 -8.75 16.98 13.48
N ILE A 116 -7.84 16.48 12.65
CA ILE A 116 -8.02 16.40 11.20
C ILE A 116 -8.66 15.07 10.84
N GLU A 117 -9.82 15.13 10.19
CA GLU A 117 -10.51 13.93 9.71
C GLU A 117 -9.77 13.28 8.56
N MET A 118 -9.47 11.98 8.72
CA MET A 118 -8.67 11.22 7.75
C MET A 118 -9.39 11.04 6.42
N ILE A 119 -10.69 10.76 6.42
CA ILE A 119 -11.44 10.44 5.19
C ILE A 119 -11.48 11.63 4.23
N PRO A 120 -11.87 12.85 4.61
CA PRO A 120 -11.79 14.01 3.73
C PRO A 120 -10.38 14.27 3.19
N VAL A 121 -9.34 14.12 4.03
CA VAL A 121 -7.95 14.30 3.61
C VAL A 121 -7.57 13.26 2.55
N MET A 122 -7.91 11.98 2.74
CA MET A 122 -7.64 10.92 1.78
C MET A 122 -8.38 11.12 0.46
N ILE A 123 -9.66 11.53 0.50
CA ILE A 123 -10.42 11.86 -0.70
C ILE A 123 -9.72 13.00 -1.47
N GLY A 124 -9.25 14.03 -0.77
CA GLY A 124 -8.49 15.13 -1.35
C GLY A 124 -7.20 14.66 -2.02
N PHE A 125 -6.37 13.94 -1.28
CA PHE A 125 -5.06 13.48 -1.76
C PHE A 125 -5.15 12.48 -2.92
N PHE A 126 -6.18 11.66 -2.99
CA PHE A 126 -6.30 10.66 -4.05
C PHE A 126 -7.25 11.08 -5.17
N ALA A 127 -8.49 11.44 -4.86
CA ALA A 127 -9.49 11.74 -5.88
C ALA A 127 -9.32 13.14 -6.48
N VAL A 128 -9.31 14.19 -5.62
CA VAL A 128 -9.20 15.57 -6.10
C VAL A 128 -7.86 15.82 -6.79
N THR A 129 -6.76 15.34 -6.21
CA THR A 129 -5.42 15.43 -6.82
C THR A 129 -5.39 14.81 -8.20
N GLU A 130 -5.98 13.63 -8.38
CA GLU A 130 -5.98 12.94 -9.68
C GLU A 130 -6.79 13.72 -10.72
N VAL A 131 -7.93 14.30 -10.32
CA VAL A 131 -8.70 15.17 -11.20
C VAL A 131 -7.89 16.40 -11.64
N LEU A 132 -7.21 17.07 -10.71
CA LEU A 132 -6.37 18.23 -11.01
C LEU A 132 -5.20 17.88 -11.94
N LYS A 133 -4.57 16.72 -11.73
CA LYS A 133 -3.49 16.23 -12.61
C LYS A 133 -3.95 16.03 -14.04
N GLN A 134 -5.09 15.37 -14.22
CA GLN A 134 -5.61 15.06 -15.53
C GLN A 134 -6.12 16.30 -16.26
N THR A 135 -6.61 17.29 -15.53
CA THR A 135 -6.98 18.60 -16.08
C THR A 135 -5.73 19.35 -16.60
N ASN A 136 -4.63 19.30 -15.84
CA ASN A 136 -3.39 19.98 -16.21
C ASN A 136 -2.62 19.29 -17.36
N LYS A 137 -2.71 17.97 -17.46
CA LYS A 137 -2.10 17.17 -18.54
C LYS A 137 -3.11 16.12 -19.00
N PRO A 138 -4.04 16.48 -19.88
CA PRO A 138 -5.02 15.54 -20.38
C PRO A 138 -4.29 14.35 -21.02
N SER A 139 -4.35 13.20 -20.35
CA SER A 139 -3.86 11.96 -20.91
C SER A 139 -4.74 11.64 -22.12
N LYS A 140 -4.20 11.71 -23.31
CA LYS A 140 -4.82 11.16 -24.51
C LYS A 140 -4.78 9.62 -24.37
N LEU A 141 -5.66 9.07 -23.55
CA LEU A 141 -6.00 7.66 -23.62
C LEU A 141 -6.60 7.45 -25.00
N LYS A 142 -5.76 7.10 -25.97
CA LYS A 142 -6.26 6.53 -27.21
C LYS A 142 -6.99 5.27 -26.82
N ALA A 143 -8.31 5.25 -26.96
CA ALA A 143 -9.05 4.01 -26.86
C ALA A 143 -8.33 3.00 -27.75
N VAL A 144 -8.03 1.83 -27.21
CA VAL A 144 -7.48 0.72 -27.99
C VAL A 144 -8.64 0.25 -28.87
N THR A 145 -8.75 0.85 -30.04
CA THR A 145 -9.64 0.38 -31.08
C THR A 145 -8.86 -0.64 -31.88
N GLY A 146 -9.41 -1.84 -32.02
CA GLY A 146 -8.94 -2.82 -32.98
C GLY A 146 -8.92 -2.23 -34.39
N LYS A 147 -8.39 -2.96 -35.38
CA LYS A 147 -8.27 -2.53 -36.77
C LYS A 147 -9.58 -1.96 -37.37
N ASP A 148 -10.73 -2.35 -36.77
CA ASP A 148 -12.07 -1.94 -37.21
C ASP A 148 -12.71 -0.84 -36.33
N GLY A 149 -11.93 -0.12 -35.51
CA GLY A 149 -12.47 0.96 -34.67
C GLY A 149 -13.38 0.51 -33.53
N LYS A 150 -13.65 -0.78 -33.39
CA LYS A 150 -14.39 -1.39 -32.28
C LYS A 150 -13.39 -2.02 -31.30
N ALA A 151 -13.58 -1.79 -30.02
CA ALA A 151 -12.89 -2.59 -29.01
C ALA A 151 -13.37 -4.02 -29.19
N ASP A 152 -12.52 -4.88 -29.76
CA ASP A 152 -12.85 -6.30 -29.96
C ASP A 152 -12.82 -7.00 -28.60
N MET A 153 -13.99 -6.95 -27.94
CA MET A 153 -14.26 -7.65 -26.67
C MET A 153 -14.65 -9.12 -26.89
N SER A 154 -14.63 -9.61 -28.13
CA SER A 154 -14.86 -11.02 -28.47
C SER A 154 -13.67 -11.92 -28.11
N ALA A 155 -12.72 -11.37 -27.38
CA ALA A 155 -11.46 -11.96 -27.02
C ALA A 155 -11.65 -13.24 -26.21
N LYS A 156 -11.08 -14.31 -26.69
CA LYS A 156 -11.06 -15.62 -26.04
C LYS A 156 -10.50 -15.50 -24.62
N MET A 157 -11.26 -15.95 -23.63
CA MET A 157 -10.78 -16.11 -22.26
C MET A 157 -9.59 -17.06 -22.21
N PRO A 158 -8.70 -16.96 -21.22
CA PRO A 158 -7.60 -17.88 -21.07
C PRO A 158 -8.15 -19.32 -20.91
N THR A 159 -7.50 -20.28 -21.55
CA THR A 159 -7.85 -21.69 -21.42
C THR A 159 -7.42 -22.22 -20.06
N LEU A 160 -8.06 -23.29 -19.58
CA LEU A 160 -7.67 -23.97 -18.33
C LEU A 160 -6.21 -24.40 -18.36
N LYS A 161 -5.67 -24.81 -19.54
CA LYS A 161 -4.27 -25.20 -19.70
C LYS A 161 -3.33 -24.00 -19.51
N GLU A 162 -3.69 -22.83 -20.04
CA GLU A 162 -2.92 -21.59 -19.84
C GLU A 162 -2.92 -21.19 -18.36
N MET A 163 -4.09 -21.23 -17.71
CA MET A 163 -4.17 -20.93 -16.27
C MET A 163 -3.37 -21.93 -15.42
N TRP A 164 -3.43 -23.22 -15.77
CA TRP A 164 -2.64 -24.23 -15.07
C TRP A 164 -1.14 -24.03 -15.21
N SER A 165 -0.66 -23.52 -16.34
CA SER A 165 0.74 -23.17 -16.54
C SER A 165 1.21 -22.04 -15.63
N LEU A 166 0.29 -21.14 -15.21
CA LEU A 166 0.57 -20.01 -14.34
C LEU A 166 0.49 -20.35 -12.84
N LYS A 167 0.14 -21.57 -12.45
CA LYS A 167 -0.05 -21.96 -11.04
C LYS A 167 1.16 -21.64 -10.15
N GLY A 168 2.38 -21.85 -10.67
CA GLY A 168 3.61 -21.55 -9.93
C GLY A 168 3.84 -20.07 -9.71
N VAL A 169 3.54 -19.26 -10.74
CA VAL A 169 3.60 -17.79 -10.68
C VAL A 169 2.61 -17.28 -9.64
N ILE A 170 1.35 -17.69 -9.77
CA ILE A 170 0.26 -17.26 -8.87
C ILE A 170 0.57 -17.66 -7.41
N ALA A 171 1.04 -18.90 -7.18
CA ALA A 171 1.36 -19.34 -5.83
C ALA A 171 2.50 -18.54 -5.20
N ARG A 172 3.63 -18.38 -5.91
CA ARG A 172 4.78 -17.59 -5.40
C ARG A 172 4.40 -16.16 -5.13
N CYS A 173 3.70 -15.51 -6.07
CA CYS A 173 3.31 -14.12 -5.94
C CYS A 173 2.21 -13.91 -4.89
N SER A 174 1.32 -14.88 -4.68
CA SER A 174 0.35 -14.83 -3.57
C SER A 174 1.03 -14.91 -2.22
N ILE A 175 2.01 -15.79 -2.04
CA ILE A 175 2.80 -15.88 -0.80
C ILE A 175 3.57 -14.57 -0.59
N LEU A 176 4.33 -14.13 -1.58
CA LEU A 176 5.15 -12.92 -1.49
C LEU A 176 4.27 -11.68 -1.23
N GLY A 177 3.15 -11.56 -1.95
CA GLY A 177 2.20 -10.48 -1.77
C GLY A 177 1.61 -10.45 -0.38
N THR A 178 1.18 -11.60 0.16
CA THR A 178 0.66 -11.69 1.54
C THR A 178 1.71 -11.27 2.56
N VAL A 179 2.95 -11.74 2.43
CA VAL A 179 4.05 -11.36 3.35
C VAL A 179 4.29 -9.85 3.30
N ILE A 180 4.35 -9.27 2.10
CA ILE A 180 4.53 -7.81 1.94
C ILE A 180 3.32 -7.05 2.51
N GLY A 181 2.11 -7.58 2.32
CA GLY A 181 0.89 -6.97 2.85
C GLY A 181 0.85 -6.92 4.38
N ILE A 182 1.37 -7.95 5.05
CA ILE A 182 1.47 -7.99 6.52
C ILE A 182 2.43 -6.90 7.04
N LEU A 183 3.41 -6.48 6.25
CA LEU A 183 4.33 -5.42 6.65
C LEU A 183 3.61 -4.07 6.65
N PRO A 184 3.54 -3.37 7.80
CA PRO A 184 2.89 -2.07 7.87
C PRO A 184 3.48 -1.09 6.85
N GLY A 185 2.62 -0.39 6.14
CA GLY A 185 3.03 0.66 5.20
C GLY A 185 3.45 0.19 3.80
N ALA A 186 3.81 -1.07 3.58
CA ALA A 186 4.25 -1.54 2.26
C ALA A 186 3.14 -1.45 1.19
N GLY A 187 1.96 -1.93 1.52
CA GLY A 187 0.78 -1.83 0.66
C GLY A 187 0.82 -2.69 -0.61
N ALA A 188 -0.32 -2.79 -1.26
CA ALA A 188 -0.53 -3.66 -2.42
C ALA A 188 0.24 -3.20 -3.67
N THR A 189 0.50 -1.90 -3.82
CA THR A 189 1.25 -1.35 -4.97
C THR A 189 2.69 -1.86 -5.00
N ILE A 190 3.35 -1.84 -3.85
CA ILE A 190 4.73 -2.33 -3.71
C ILE A 190 4.79 -3.83 -3.92
N ALA A 191 3.83 -4.58 -3.34
CA ALA A 191 3.71 -6.01 -3.53
C ALA A 191 3.57 -6.37 -5.02
N SER A 192 2.72 -5.65 -5.75
CA SER A 192 2.54 -5.82 -7.19
C SER A 192 3.84 -5.67 -7.97
N PHE A 193 4.61 -4.62 -7.64
CA PHE A 193 5.87 -4.33 -8.31
C PHE A 193 6.95 -5.36 -8.01
N LEU A 194 7.07 -5.75 -6.74
CA LEU A 194 8.04 -6.76 -6.31
C LEU A 194 7.71 -8.13 -6.91
N CYS A 195 6.43 -8.54 -6.91
CA CYS A 195 6.02 -9.78 -7.54
C CYS A 195 6.35 -9.80 -9.04
N TYR A 196 6.12 -8.70 -9.75
CA TYR A 196 6.50 -8.58 -11.17
C TYR A 196 8.01 -8.70 -11.36
N SER A 197 8.80 -7.98 -10.57
CA SER A 197 10.27 -7.98 -10.67
C SER A 197 10.87 -9.33 -10.32
N GLU A 198 10.38 -9.98 -9.27
CA GLU A 198 10.88 -11.31 -8.87
C GLU A 198 10.51 -12.39 -9.90
N GLU A 199 9.27 -12.34 -10.40
CA GLU A 199 8.86 -13.30 -11.43
C GLU A 199 9.65 -13.12 -12.74
N GLN A 200 9.95 -11.88 -13.13
CA GLN A 200 10.81 -11.60 -14.27
C GLN A 200 12.19 -12.22 -14.14
N LYS A 201 12.78 -12.23 -12.92
CA LYS A 201 14.09 -12.85 -12.65
C LYS A 201 14.05 -14.38 -12.69
N ILE A 202 12.94 -14.97 -12.23
CA ILE A 202 12.75 -16.42 -12.12
C ILE A 202 12.27 -17.03 -13.44
N SER A 203 11.61 -16.25 -14.28
CA SER A 203 11.04 -16.71 -15.54
C SER A 203 12.11 -17.27 -16.49
N LYS A 204 11.75 -18.34 -17.22
CA LYS A 204 12.58 -18.88 -18.32
C LYS A 204 12.69 -17.91 -19.51
N HIS A 205 11.80 -16.91 -19.57
CA HIS A 205 11.70 -15.97 -20.68
C HIS A 205 11.62 -14.52 -20.16
N PRO A 206 12.64 -14.03 -19.44
CA PRO A 206 12.62 -12.69 -18.87
C PRO A 206 12.49 -11.59 -19.92
N GLU A 207 12.92 -11.86 -21.16
CA GLU A 207 12.82 -10.95 -22.31
C GLU A 207 11.38 -10.69 -22.76
N LYS A 208 10.43 -11.57 -22.43
CA LYS A 208 9.01 -11.39 -22.76
C LYS A 208 8.29 -10.42 -21.81
N PHE A 209 8.88 -10.15 -20.66
CA PHE A 209 8.33 -9.17 -19.74
C PHE A 209 8.45 -7.77 -20.35
N GLY A 210 7.33 -7.03 -20.36
CA GLY A 210 7.21 -5.74 -21.04
C GLY A 210 6.65 -5.83 -22.47
N THR A 211 6.50 -7.01 -23.05
CA THR A 211 5.97 -7.20 -24.41
C THR A 211 4.58 -7.83 -24.47
N GLY A 212 3.98 -8.12 -23.32
CA GLY A 212 2.64 -8.72 -23.20
C GLY A 212 2.71 -10.25 -23.07
N CYS A 213 3.17 -10.76 -21.91
CA CYS A 213 3.12 -12.16 -21.53
C CYS A 213 2.13 -12.38 -20.37
N LEU A 214 1.58 -13.61 -20.27
CA LEU A 214 0.60 -13.95 -19.24
C LEU A 214 1.19 -13.96 -17.82
N GLU A 215 2.43 -14.41 -17.68
CA GLU A 215 3.19 -14.38 -16.42
C GLU A 215 3.33 -12.95 -15.88
N GLY A 216 3.64 -11.99 -16.78
CA GLY A 216 3.79 -10.59 -16.41
C GLY A 216 2.48 -9.89 -16.04
N ILE A 217 1.31 -10.52 -16.28
CA ILE A 217 0.02 -10.08 -15.77
C ILE A 217 -0.32 -10.82 -14.47
N ALA A 218 -0.14 -12.14 -14.44
CA ALA A 218 -0.53 -12.97 -13.31
C ALA A 218 0.26 -12.62 -12.03
N ALA A 219 1.56 -12.34 -12.16
CA ALA A 219 2.44 -12.05 -11.03
C ALA A 219 2.02 -10.79 -10.24
N PRO A 220 1.92 -9.59 -10.85
CA PRO A 220 1.52 -8.39 -10.11
C PRO A 220 0.08 -8.46 -9.60
N GLU A 221 -0.81 -9.11 -10.32
CA GLU A 221 -2.22 -9.20 -9.95
C GLU A 221 -2.48 -10.11 -8.75
N SER A 222 -1.91 -11.32 -8.76
CA SER A 222 -2.01 -12.20 -7.61
C SER A 222 -1.32 -11.60 -6.38
N GLY A 223 -0.16 -10.96 -6.56
CA GLY A 223 0.56 -10.28 -5.48
C GLY A 223 -0.20 -9.08 -4.91
N ASN A 224 -0.82 -8.27 -5.75
CA ASN A 224 -1.62 -7.12 -5.35
C ASN A 224 -2.79 -7.52 -4.44
N ASN A 225 -3.61 -8.47 -4.89
CA ASN A 225 -4.76 -8.90 -4.12
C ASN A 225 -4.37 -9.69 -2.87
N ALA A 226 -3.31 -10.50 -2.96
CA ALA A 226 -2.77 -11.18 -1.79
C ALA A 226 -2.25 -10.18 -0.74
N ALA A 227 -1.61 -9.09 -1.15
CA ALA A 227 -1.17 -8.04 -0.24
C ALA A 227 -2.35 -7.29 0.39
N THR A 228 -3.46 -7.13 -0.33
CA THR A 228 -4.67 -6.52 0.24
C THR A 228 -5.20 -7.34 1.40
N GLY A 229 -5.33 -8.66 1.24
CA GLY A 229 -5.71 -9.56 2.34
C GLY A 229 -4.64 -9.62 3.44
N GLY A 230 -3.36 -9.67 3.06
CA GLY A 230 -2.24 -9.60 4.00
C GLY A 230 -2.27 -8.37 4.89
N SER A 231 -2.63 -7.20 4.35
CA SER A 231 -2.71 -5.94 5.09
C SER A 231 -3.84 -5.88 6.12
N MET A 232 -4.83 -6.75 5.98
CA MET A 232 -5.90 -6.90 6.96
C MET A 232 -5.43 -7.63 8.23
N VAL A 233 -4.40 -8.45 8.14
CA VAL A 233 -3.86 -9.18 9.31
C VAL A 233 -3.40 -8.21 10.40
N PRO A 234 -2.45 -7.29 10.18
CA PRO A 234 -2.06 -6.32 11.20
C PRO A 234 -3.17 -5.31 11.51
N LEU A 235 -4.02 -4.96 10.55
CA LEU A 235 -5.14 -4.06 10.78
C LEU A 235 -6.09 -4.61 11.84
N LEU A 236 -6.55 -5.84 11.69
CA LEU A 236 -7.52 -6.44 12.60
C LEU A 236 -6.88 -6.84 13.94
N SER A 237 -5.63 -7.31 13.91
CA SER A 237 -4.94 -7.84 15.09
C SER A 237 -4.25 -6.76 15.94
N LEU A 238 -3.68 -5.74 15.31
CA LEU A 238 -2.89 -4.68 15.98
C LEU A 238 -3.54 -3.31 15.89
N GLY A 239 -4.52 -3.11 15.00
CA GLY A 239 -5.05 -1.80 14.65
C GLY A 239 -4.09 -0.97 13.80
N ILE A 240 -3.16 -1.61 13.10
CA ILE A 240 -2.13 -0.95 12.30
C ILE A 240 -2.34 -1.30 10.82
N PRO A 241 -2.65 -0.33 9.93
CA PRO A 241 -2.93 -0.63 8.54
C PRO A 241 -1.65 -1.03 7.78
N GLY A 242 -1.73 -2.10 6.96
CA GLY A 242 -0.64 -2.53 6.11
C GLY A 242 -0.40 -1.65 4.88
N GLY A 243 -1.31 -0.71 4.58
CA GLY A 243 -1.20 0.19 3.45
C GLY A 243 -2.38 1.16 3.37
N ASN A 244 -2.39 2.03 2.34
CA ASN A 244 -3.39 3.11 2.20
C ASN A 244 -4.83 2.59 2.14
N ALA A 245 -5.12 1.51 1.41
CA ALA A 245 -6.46 0.94 1.33
C ALA A 245 -6.94 0.43 2.70
N ALA A 246 -6.07 -0.25 3.45
CA ALA A 246 -6.34 -0.69 4.81
C ALA A 246 -6.56 0.49 5.77
N ALA A 247 -5.83 1.60 5.58
CA ALA A 247 -6.00 2.82 6.36
C ALA A 247 -7.37 3.48 6.12
N ILE A 248 -7.82 3.55 4.85
CA ILE A 248 -9.16 4.04 4.51
C ILE A 248 -10.22 3.14 5.16
N MET A 249 -10.07 1.84 5.05
CA MET A 249 -11.01 0.88 5.63
C MET A 249 -11.03 0.97 7.16
N MET A 250 -9.87 1.11 7.80
CA MET A 250 -9.78 1.36 9.23
C MET A 250 -10.60 2.56 9.66
N SER A 251 -10.44 3.69 8.97
CA SER A 251 -11.18 4.92 9.27
C SER A 251 -12.69 4.74 9.14
N ALA A 252 -13.14 4.04 8.09
CA ALA A 252 -14.56 3.75 7.88
C ALA A 252 -15.14 2.81 8.96
N LEU A 253 -14.37 1.81 9.39
CA LEU A 253 -14.78 0.87 10.44
C LEU A 253 -14.84 1.54 11.81
N VAL A 254 -13.87 2.40 12.13
CA VAL A 254 -13.86 3.19 13.37
C VAL A 254 -15.08 4.11 13.43
N LEU A 255 -15.47 4.76 12.33
CA LEU A 255 -16.71 5.56 12.25
C LEU A 255 -17.95 4.73 12.52
N LYS A 256 -17.93 3.43 12.23
CA LYS A 256 -19.03 2.48 12.54
C LYS A 256 -18.92 1.89 13.94
N GLY A 257 -18.01 2.38 14.79
CA GLY A 257 -17.84 1.92 16.16
C GLY A 257 -17.09 0.59 16.31
N VAL A 258 -16.40 0.13 15.26
CA VAL A 258 -15.54 -1.06 15.30
C VAL A 258 -14.17 -0.66 15.83
N THR A 259 -13.78 -1.21 16.98
CA THR A 259 -12.45 -0.96 17.56
C THR A 259 -11.44 -1.96 17.03
N MET A 260 -10.50 -1.48 16.19
CA MET A 260 -9.42 -2.31 15.67
C MET A 260 -8.38 -2.65 16.74
N GLY A 261 -7.70 -3.76 16.57
CA GLY A 261 -6.60 -4.14 17.45
C GLY A 261 -6.86 -5.42 18.26
N PRO A 262 -6.01 -5.71 19.26
CA PRO A 262 -6.01 -7.02 19.95
C PRO A 262 -7.33 -7.39 20.63
N LEU A 263 -8.11 -6.40 21.08
CA LEU A 263 -9.40 -6.64 21.74
C LEU A 263 -10.55 -6.91 20.73
N LEU A 264 -10.34 -6.75 19.44
CA LEU A 264 -11.38 -7.00 18.42
C LEU A 264 -11.86 -8.45 18.46
N LEU A 265 -10.92 -9.41 18.59
CA LEU A 265 -11.24 -10.84 18.65
C LEU A 265 -12.09 -11.17 19.87
N VAL A 266 -11.85 -10.49 20.99
CA VAL A 266 -12.57 -10.72 22.25
C VAL A 266 -13.93 -10.03 22.24
N ASN A 267 -13.96 -8.74 21.83
CA ASN A 267 -15.15 -7.90 21.93
C ASN A 267 -16.14 -8.11 20.79
N GLN A 268 -15.66 -8.44 19.59
CA GLN A 268 -16.47 -8.52 18.37
C GLN A 268 -16.08 -9.74 17.49
N PRO A 269 -16.12 -10.98 18.01
CA PRO A 269 -15.70 -12.19 17.27
C PRO A 269 -16.57 -12.45 16.04
N GLN A 270 -17.84 -12.08 16.09
CA GLN A 270 -18.78 -12.23 14.96
C GLN A 270 -18.39 -11.30 13.80
N PHE A 271 -17.96 -10.06 14.09
CA PHE A 271 -17.47 -9.14 13.06
C PHE A 271 -16.21 -9.69 12.40
N LEU A 272 -15.30 -10.26 13.16
CA LEU A 272 -14.06 -10.82 12.63
C LEU A 272 -14.33 -12.03 11.71
N SER A 273 -15.17 -12.97 12.14
CA SER A 273 -15.56 -14.13 11.33
C SER A 273 -16.35 -13.74 10.07
N ALA A 274 -17.24 -12.75 10.18
CA ALA A 274 -17.95 -12.20 9.02
C ALA A 274 -16.99 -11.52 8.02
N THR A 275 -15.96 -10.82 8.51
CA THR A 275 -14.92 -10.21 7.68
C THR A 275 -14.15 -11.28 6.90
N PHE A 276 -13.74 -12.37 7.53
CA PHE A 276 -13.06 -13.48 6.88
C PHE A 276 -13.91 -14.11 5.79
N ALA A 277 -15.17 -14.43 6.11
CA ALA A 277 -16.11 -15.01 5.15
C ALA A 277 -16.40 -14.05 3.97
N SER A 278 -16.60 -12.76 4.26
CA SER A 278 -16.87 -11.76 3.25
C SER A 278 -15.71 -11.57 2.30
N MET A 279 -14.46 -11.57 2.78
CA MET A 279 -13.28 -11.47 1.92
C MET A 279 -13.14 -12.68 1.01
N PHE A 280 -13.42 -13.87 1.50
CA PHE A 280 -13.39 -15.07 0.67
C PHE A 280 -14.47 -15.04 -0.42
N VAL A 281 -15.72 -14.79 -0.03
CA VAL A 281 -16.86 -14.72 -0.95
C VAL A 281 -16.71 -13.58 -1.95
N SER A 282 -16.26 -12.41 -1.53
CA SER A 282 -16.12 -11.26 -2.41
C SER A 282 -15.08 -11.48 -3.51
N ASN A 283 -14.00 -12.24 -3.27
CA ASN A 283 -13.05 -12.62 -4.31
C ASN A 283 -13.68 -13.51 -5.39
N ILE A 284 -14.60 -14.39 -5.01
CA ILE A 284 -15.36 -15.21 -5.98
C ILE A 284 -16.33 -14.33 -6.76
N VAL A 285 -17.12 -13.52 -6.06
CA VAL A 285 -18.11 -12.62 -6.67
C VAL A 285 -17.44 -11.60 -7.59
N MET A 286 -16.26 -11.12 -7.22
CA MET A 286 -15.46 -10.16 -8.01
C MET A 286 -15.22 -10.66 -9.44
N VAL A 287 -14.92 -11.94 -9.65
CA VAL A 287 -14.67 -12.49 -10.99
C VAL A 287 -15.90 -12.34 -11.88
N PHE A 288 -17.06 -12.72 -11.37
CA PHE A 288 -18.32 -12.61 -12.12
C PHE A 288 -18.75 -11.15 -12.32
N ALA A 289 -18.69 -10.36 -11.25
CA ALA A 289 -19.04 -8.94 -11.30
C ALA A 289 -18.14 -8.19 -12.29
N ALA A 290 -16.84 -8.41 -12.24
CA ALA A 290 -15.88 -7.74 -13.10
C ALA A 290 -16.09 -8.10 -14.58
N MET A 291 -16.46 -9.33 -14.93
CA MET A 291 -16.78 -9.70 -16.31
C MET A 291 -18.01 -8.94 -16.84
N ILE A 292 -19.00 -8.71 -15.98
CA ILE A 292 -20.21 -7.94 -16.35
C ILE A 292 -19.87 -6.45 -16.44
N ILE A 293 -19.22 -5.94 -15.40
CA ILE A 293 -18.91 -4.52 -15.23
C ILE A 293 -17.88 -4.05 -16.28
N ALA A 294 -16.92 -4.90 -16.69
CA ALA A 294 -15.94 -4.54 -17.71
C ALA A 294 -16.60 -4.02 -19.00
N ARG A 295 -17.73 -4.60 -19.41
CA ARG A 295 -18.51 -4.14 -20.58
C ARG A 295 -19.08 -2.73 -20.38
N ILE A 296 -19.51 -2.41 -19.16
CA ILE A 296 -20.07 -1.10 -18.80
C ILE A 296 -18.94 -0.08 -18.71
N PHE A 297 -17.80 -0.42 -18.08
CA PHE A 297 -16.67 0.48 -17.94
C PHE A 297 -16.06 0.93 -19.27
N VAL A 298 -16.08 0.08 -20.29
CA VAL A 298 -15.68 0.48 -21.66
C VAL A 298 -16.53 1.65 -22.17
N GLN A 299 -17.81 1.72 -21.81
CA GLN A 299 -18.67 2.85 -22.17
C GLN A 299 -18.31 4.11 -21.37
N VAL A 300 -17.97 3.96 -20.09
CA VAL A 300 -17.55 5.08 -19.24
C VAL A 300 -16.26 5.72 -19.79
N LEU A 301 -15.33 4.94 -20.34
CA LEU A 301 -14.10 5.45 -20.95
C LEU A 301 -14.35 6.33 -22.19
N LYS A 302 -15.56 6.28 -22.78
CA LYS A 302 -15.95 7.16 -23.90
C LYS A 302 -16.43 8.53 -23.42
N ILE A 303 -16.72 8.69 -22.11
CA ILE A 303 -17.17 9.95 -21.54
C ILE A 303 -15.99 10.93 -21.55
N PRO A 304 -16.14 12.12 -22.15
CA PRO A 304 -15.07 13.11 -22.16
C PRO A 304 -14.73 13.54 -20.73
N TYR A 305 -13.45 13.76 -20.48
CA TYR A 305 -12.95 14.11 -19.15
C TYR A 305 -13.57 15.40 -18.58
N SER A 306 -14.02 16.31 -19.47
CA SER A 306 -14.77 17.52 -19.10
C SER A 306 -16.07 17.25 -18.33
N ILE A 307 -16.66 16.06 -18.50
CA ILE A 307 -17.83 15.61 -17.73
C ILE A 307 -17.40 14.75 -16.55
N LEU A 308 -16.44 13.83 -16.77
CA LEU A 308 -16.01 12.87 -15.76
C LEU A 308 -15.32 13.57 -14.57
N GLY A 309 -14.47 14.55 -14.81
CA GLY A 309 -13.76 15.30 -13.76
C GLY A 309 -14.70 15.99 -12.77
N PRO A 310 -15.62 16.84 -13.22
CA PRO A 310 -16.62 17.47 -12.36
C PRO A 310 -17.51 16.46 -11.61
N THR A 311 -17.88 15.36 -12.26
CA THR A 311 -18.67 14.28 -11.61
C THR A 311 -17.91 13.65 -10.46
N ILE A 312 -16.61 13.37 -10.64
CA ILE A 312 -15.76 12.85 -9.56
C ILE A 312 -15.68 13.85 -8.40
N ILE A 313 -15.46 15.14 -8.69
CA ILE A 313 -15.41 16.19 -7.64
C ILE A 313 -16.74 16.28 -6.89
N MET A 314 -17.86 16.23 -7.60
CA MET A 314 -19.20 16.26 -6.97
C MET A 314 -19.38 15.06 -6.03
N MET A 315 -19.05 13.86 -6.47
CA MET A 315 -19.13 12.64 -5.65
C MET A 315 -18.18 12.70 -4.45
N ALA A 316 -16.96 13.21 -4.65
CA ALA A 316 -15.98 13.43 -3.60
C ALA A 316 -16.50 14.43 -2.54
N THR A 317 -17.14 15.50 -2.98
CA THR A 317 -17.75 16.52 -2.10
C THR A 317 -18.88 15.92 -1.25
N ILE A 318 -19.76 15.15 -1.87
CA ILE A 318 -20.84 14.43 -1.16
C ILE A 318 -20.23 13.45 -0.15
N GLY A 319 -19.23 12.67 -0.56
CA GLY A 319 -18.54 11.72 0.32
C GLY A 319 -17.87 12.38 1.51
N ALA A 320 -17.15 13.48 1.30
CA ALA A 320 -16.50 14.23 2.36
C ALA A 320 -17.54 14.83 3.33
N TYR A 321 -18.59 15.46 2.80
CA TYR A 321 -19.67 16.02 3.62
C TYR A 321 -20.37 14.97 4.47
N SER A 322 -20.63 13.79 3.91
CA SER A 322 -21.33 12.69 4.59
C SER A 322 -20.54 12.10 5.77
N THR A 323 -19.26 12.43 5.93
CA THR A 323 -18.44 11.91 7.03
C THR A 323 -18.94 12.37 8.41
N LYS A 324 -19.16 13.67 8.56
CA LYS A 324 -19.67 14.30 9.79
C LYS A 324 -20.79 15.32 9.54
N ASN A 325 -21.30 15.41 8.32
CA ASN A 325 -22.28 16.40 7.88
C ASN A 325 -21.82 17.86 8.11
N THR A 326 -20.52 18.14 7.90
CA THR A 326 -19.94 19.47 8.09
C THR A 326 -19.32 19.99 6.79
N ALA A 327 -19.48 21.30 6.54
CA ALA A 327 -18.80 21.97 5.42
C ALA A 327 -17.28 22.01 5.62
N VAL A 328 -16.81 21.89 6.85
CA VAL A 328 -15.37 21.89 7.18
C VAL A 328 -14.67 20.68 6.54
N ASP A 329 -15.32 19.52 6.52
CA ASP A 329 -14.78 18.32 5.89
C ASP A 329 -14.61 18.50 4.38
N VAL A 330 -15.52 19.22 3.72
CA VAL A 330 -15.40 19.59 2.31
C VAL A 330 -14.23 20.54 2.08
N ILE A 331 -14.05 21.53 2.96
CA ILE A 331 -12.92 22.46 2.90
C ILE A 331 -11.60 21.71 3.11
N LEU A 332 -11.53 20.81 4.08
CA LEU A 332 -10.36 19.95 4.33
C LEU A 332 -10.04 19.09 3.11
N MET A 333 -11.05 18.49 2.48
CA MET A 333 -10.90 17.74 1.24
C MET A 333 -10.31 18.61 0.12
N ALA A 334 -10.84 19.82 -0.07
CA ALA A 334 -10.39 20.72 -1.12
C ALA A 334 -8.92 21.17 -0.90
N ILE A 335 -8.60 21.59 0.33
CA ILE A 335 -7.22 21.97 0.72
C ILE A 335 -6.28 20.79 0.54
N SER A 336 -6.66 19.60 1.01
CA SER A 336 -5.87 18.39 0.90
C SER A 336 -5.64 18.00 -0.57
N GLY A 337 -6.63 18.22 -1.43
CA GLY A 337 -6.51 17.99 -2.88
C GLY A 337 -5.51 18.93 -3.53
N LEU A 338 -5.51 20.21 -3.17
CA LEU A 338 -4.52 21.18 -3.64
C LEU A 338 -3.11 20.84 -3.15
N ILE A 339 -2.97 20.51 -1.87
CA ILE A 339 -1.68 20.06 -1.32
C ILE A 339 -1.20 18.79 -2.03
N GLY A 340 -2.08 17.81 -2.24
CA GLY A 340 -1.77 16.58 -2.96
C GLY A 340 -1.32 16.84 -4.40
N PHE A 341 -1.93 17.82 -5.08
CA PHE A 341 -1.50 18.24 -6.41
C PHE A 341 -0.08 18.83 -6.41
N VAL A 342 0.23 19.70 -5.44
CA VAL A 342 1.58 20.25 -5.25
C VAL A 342 2.56 19.12 -4.92
N PHE A 343 2.22 18.21 -4.01
CA PHE A 343 3.02 17.03 -3.68
C PHE A 343 3.36 16.21 -4.92
N SER A 344 2.36 15.93 -5.73
CA SER A 344 2.57 15.18 -6.97
C SER A 344 3.46 15.91 -7.97
N THR A 345 3.31 17.22 -8.11
CA THR A 345 4.10 18.05 -9.02
C THR A 345 5.56 18.14 -8.55
N CYS A 346 5.78 18.27 -7.25
CA CYS A 346 7.09 18.30 -6.61
C CYS A 346 7.69 16.90 -6.36
N LYS A 347 7.00 15.83 -6.79
CA LYS A 347 7.43 14.44 -6.59
C LYS A 347 7.60 14.05 -5.12
N PHE A 348 6.76 14.57 -4.25
CA PHE A 348 6.62 14.10 -2.87
C PHE A 348 5.72 12.86 -2.82
N ASN A 349 5.89 12.02 -1.79
CA ASN A 349 5.13 10.79 -1.63
C ASN A 349 3.82 11.04 -0.87
N SER A 350 2.70 11.08 -1.58
CA SER A 350 1.36 11.24 -0.98
C SER A 350 1.00 10.08 -0.05
N SER A 351 1.44 8.85 -0.36
CA SER A 351 1.18 7.68 0.48
C SER A 351 1.89 7.76 1.83
N ALA A 352 3.14 8.23 1.84
CA ALA A 352 3.89 8.44 3.07
C ALA A 352 3.26 9.50 3.97
N MET A 353 2.73 10.59 3.39
CA MET A 353 2.03 11.61 4.15
C MET A 353 0.75 11.07 4.80
N ILE A 354 -0.06 10.33 4.05
CA ILE A 354 -1.30 9.76 4.58
C ILE A 354 -1.02 8.72 5.67
N LEU A 355 -0.03 7.85 5.45
CA LEU A 355 0.34 6.89 6.48
C LEU A 355 0.97 7.58 7.70
N GLY A 356 1.69 8.68 7.50
CA GLY A 356 2.15 9.54 8.59
C GLY A 356 0.99 10.09 9.42
N LEU A 357 -0.08 10.56 8.76
CA LEU A 357 -1.28 11.03 9.42
C LEU A 357 -1.98 9.91 10.22
N VAL A 358 -2.15 8.73 9.60
CA VAL A 358 -2.85 7.59 10.22
C VAL A 358 -2.04 6.96 11.35
N LEU A 359 -0.78 6.64 11.09
CA LEU A 359 0.09 6.01 12.09
C LEU A 359 0.57 6.99 13.14
N GLY A 360 0.56 8.29 12.86
CA GLY A 360 0.98 9.34 13.77
C GLY A 360 0.21 9.33 15.09
N VAL A 361 -1.11 9.21 15.01
CA VAL A 361 -1.97 9.13 16.20
C VAL A 361 -1.64 7.89 17.04
N ILE A 362 -1.41 6.75 16.37
CA ILE A 362 -1.09 5.47 17.04
C ILE A 362 0.32 5.53 17.64
N CYS A 363 1.28 6.01 16.87
CA CYS A 363 2.67 6.21 17.31
C CYS A 363 2.75 7.10 18.55
N GLU A 364 2.15 8.29 18.47
CA GLU A 364 2.21 9.26 19.56
C GLU A 364 1.55 8.73 20.82
N SER A 365 0.31 8.23 20.72
CA SER A 365 -0.43 7.75 21.88
C SER A 365 0.28 6.60 22.59
N ASN A 366 0.85 5.67 21.84
CA ASN A 366 1.57 4.54 22.42
C ASN A 366 2.96 4.96 22.96
N LEU A 367 3.67 5.85 22.29
CA LEU A 367 4.94 6.39 22.80
C LEU A 367 4.73 7.08 24.16
N ARG A 368 3.73 7.93 24.26
CA ARG A 368 3.44 8.68 25.50
C ARG A 368 2.98 7.73 26.61
N ARG A 369 2.12 6.75 26.32
CA ARG A 369 1.75 5.70 27.28
C ARG A 369 2.95 4.90 27.71
N ALA A 370 3.89 4.58 26.82
CA ALA A 370 5.11 3.87 27.16
C ALA A 370 5.92 4.66 28.19
N TYR A 371 6.11 5.97 27.98
CA TYR A 371 6.78 6.83 28.96
C TYR A 371 6.03 6.97 30.30
N THR A 372 4.72 6.84 30.30
CA THR A 372 3.93 6.89 31.54
C THR A 372 4.04 5.60 32.35
N ILE A 373 4.19 4.45 31.67
CA ILE A 373 4.19 3.11 32.32
C ILE A 373 5.61 2.69 32.69
N VAL A 374 6.59 3.03 31.88
CA VAL A 374 7.98 2.64 32.10
C VAL A 374 8.58 3.57 33.15
N ALA A 375 8.88 3.01 34.32
CA ALA A 375 9.50 3.76 35.41
C ALA A 375 10.91 4.24 35.01
N GLY A 376 11.18 5.51 35.28
CA GLY A 376 12.49 6.13 35.15
C GLY A 376 12.42 7.53 35.77
N ASP A 377 13.43 7.89 36.57
CA ASP A 377 13.49 9.18 37.23
C ASP A 377 13.83 10.31 36.24
N THR A 378 14.39 9.92 35.09
CA THR A 378 14.74 10.83 34.00
C THR A 378 14.18 10.35 32.66
N LEU A 379 13.99 11.30 31.73
CA LEU A 379 13.58 10.97 30.35
C LEU A 379 14.58 10.00 29.66
N MET A 380 15.85 10.12 30.00
CA MET A 380 16.92 9.26 29.45
C MET A 380 16.75 7.82 29.93
N GLU A 381 16.54 7.61 31.22
CA GLU A 381 16.32 6.27 31.80
C GLU A 381 15.06 5.61 31.25
N ALA A 382 13.96 6.34 31.18
CA ALA A 382 12.73 5.85 30.58
C ALA A 382 12.95 5.44 29.10
N THR A 383 13.69 6.22 28.33
CA THR A 383 14.06 5.90 26.94
C THR A 383 14.89 4.61 26.86
N ILE A 384 15.92 4.49 27.70
CA ILE A 384 16.77 3.28 27.78
C ILE A 384 15.91 2.08 28.13
N ASN A 385 15.05 2.20 29.14
CA ASN A 385 14.17 1.12 29.58
C ASN A 385 13.15 0.70 28.51
N ILE A 386 12.66 1.63 27.68
CA ILE A 386 11.83 1.31 26.52
C ILE A 386 12.64 0.55 25.47
N LEU A 387 13.85 0.99 25.15
CA LEU A 387 14.70 0.40 24.12
C LEU A 387 15.31 -0.95 24.52
N THR A 388 15.50 -1.19 25.80
CA THR A 388 16.04 -2.47 26.30
C THR A 388 14.99 -3.58 26.38
N ARG A 389 13.70 -3.29 26.17
CA ARG A 389 12.69 -4.33 26.00
C ARG A 389 12.98 -5.14 24.75
N PRO A 390 13.04 -6.48 24.80
CA PRO A 390 13.59 -7.28 23.70
C PRO A 390 12.86 -7.04 22.36
N VAL A 391 11.52 -7.07 22.36
CA VAL A 391 10.73 -6.88 21.13
C VAL A 391 10.85 -5.46 20.61
N THR A 392 10.73 -4.44 21.48
CA THR A 392 10.87 -3.03 21.12
C THR A 392 12.25 -2.74 20.56
N GLY A 393 13.30 -3.19 21.24
CA GLY A 393 14.69 -2.96 20.83
C GLY A 393 15.03 -3.57 19.47
N ILE A 394 14.60 -4.81 19.22
CA ILE A 394 14.80 -5.46 17.92
C ILE A 394 14.07 -4.69 16.82
N ILE A 395 12.80 -4.33 17.02
CA ILE A 395 12.02 -3.59 16.01
C ILE A 395 12.65 -2.22 15.74
N ILE A 396 13.04 -1.46 16.77
CA ILE A 396 13.67 -0.15 16.59
C ILE A 396 15.02 -0.28 15.89
N LEU A 397 15.81 -1.31 16.19
CA LEU A 397 17.05 -1.58 15.48
C LEU A 397 16.79 -1.82 13.97
N ILE A 398 15.76 -2.62 13.65
CA ILE A 398 15.34 -2.83 12.25
C ILE A 398 14.93 -1.50 11.62
N CYS A 399 14.17 -0.65 12.32
CA CYS A 399 13.78 0.67 11.82
C CYS A 399 14.99 1.55 11.49
N ILE A 400 15.98 1.58 12.37
CA ILE A 400 17.23 2.35 12.17
C ILE A 400 17.97 1.81 10.94
N LEU A 401 18.13 0.50 10.81
CA LEU A 401 18.76 -0.12 9.65
C LEU A 401 18.02 0.19 8.34
N VAL A 402 16.69 0.18 8.37
CA VAL A 402 15.84 0.53 7.23
C VAL A 402 16.01 1.99 6.85
N LEU A 403 15.97 2.92 7.82
CA LEU A 403 16.15 4.35 7.59
C LEU A 403 17.55 4.70 7.09
N LEU A 404 18.58 3.97 7.53
CA LEU A 404 19.96 4.14 7.07
C LEU A 404 20.24 3.43 5.73
N SER A 405 19.29 2.63 5.22
CA SER A 405 19.48 1.85 3.98
C SER A 405 19.87 2.69 2.76
N PRO A 406 19.39 3.94 2.57
CA PRO A 406 19.82 4.77 1.46
C PRO A 406 21.28 5.21 1.53
N VAL A 407 21.85 5.21 2.72
CA VAL A 407 23.25 5.58 2.94
C VAL A 407 24.17 4.38 2.69
N TYR A 408 23.88 3.24 3.27
CA TYR A 408 24.82 2.09 3.19
C TYR A 408 24.64 1.25 1.90
N LYS A 409 23.44 1.18 1.29
CA LYS A 409 23.26 0.42 0.03
C LYS A 409 24.16 0.91 -1.11
N PRO A 410 24.33 2.21 -1.37
CA PRO A 410 25.27 2.68 -2.39
C PRO A 410 26.73 2.34 -2.05
N LEU A 411 27.12 2.43 -0.77
CA LEU A 411 28.46 2.07 -0.30
C LEU A 411 28.75 0.59 -0.52
N LEU A 412 27.82 -0.29 -0.17
CA LEU A 412 27.94 -1.73 -0.42
C LEU A 412 28.00 -2.07 -1.92
N LYS A 413 27.20 -1.39 -2.76
CA LYS A 413 27.26 -1.58 -4.22
C LYS A 413 28.60 -1.13 -4.79
N LYS A 414 29.22 -0.06 -4.28
CA LYS A 414 30.54 0.41 -4.69
C LYS A 414 31.60 -0.61 -4.29
N HIS A 415 31.58 -1.08 -3.06
CA HIS A 415 32.51 -2.08 -2.53
C HIS A 415 32.44 -3.40 -3.29
N ASN A 416 31.22 -3.89 -3.57
CA ASN A 416 31.02 -5.11 -4.35
C ASN A 416 31.48 -4.97 -5.82
N LYS A 417 31.35 -3.79 -6.44
CA LYS A 417 31.90 -3.53 -7.77
C LYS A 417 33.42 -3.49 -7.75
N GLU A 418 34.03 -2.91 -6.75
CA GLU A 418 35.48 -2.86 -6.55
C GLU A 418 36.02 -4.28 -6.27
N ALA A 419 35.35 -5.07 -5.42
CA ALA A 419 35.72 -6.46 -5.16
C ALA A 419 35.60 -7.34 -6.41
N ALA A 420 34.55 -7.16 -7.22
CA ALA A 420 34.38 -7.87 -8.49
C ALA A 420 35.43 -7.46 -9.53
N ALA A 421 35.80 -6.18 -9.59
CA ALA A 421 36.87 -5.70 -10.47
C ALA A 421 38.24 -6.24 -10.07
N VAL A 422 38.53 -6.34 -8.77
CA VAL A 422 39.77 -6.94 -8.23
C VAL A 422 39.82 -8.43 -8.52
N SER A 423 38.69 -9.15 -8.35
CA SER A 423 38.59 -10.58 -8.68
C SER A 423 38.82 -10.83 -10.19
N TYR A 424 38.26 -9.97 -11.05
CA TYR A 424 38.43 -10.06 -12.51
C TYR A 424 39.88 -9.78 -12.95
N THR A 425 40.56 -8.82 -12.31
CA THR A 425 41.99 -8.55 -12.57
C THR A 425 42.88 -9.70 -12.10
N HIS A 426 42.57 -10.36 -10.98
CA HIS A 426 43.29 -11.55 -10.53
C HIS A 426 43.10 -12.77 -11.45
N LEU A 427 41.88 -13.00 -11.92
CA LEU A 427 41.60 -14.08 -12.90
C LEU A 427 42.34 -13.85 -14.22
N ARG A 428 42.36 -12.61 -14.73
CA ARG A 428 43.07 -12.29 -15.97
C ARG A 428 44.60 -12.33 -15.83
N ALA A 429 45.13 -12.00 -14.64
CA ALA A 429 46.57 -12.18 -14.37
C ALA A 429 46.96 -13.67 -14.31
N HIS A 430 46.07 -14.53 -13.82
CA HIS A 430 46.29 -15.98 -13.80
C HIS A 430 46.22 -16.63 -15.20
N GLU A 431 45.32 -16.17 -16.07
CA GLU A 431 45.26 -16.64 -17.47
C GLU A 431 46.48 -16.20 -18.28
N THR A 432 47.00 -14.98 -18.07
CA THR A 432 48.21 -14.51 -18.75
C THR A 432 49.49 -15.20 -18.27
N SER A 433 49.50 -15.72 -17.04
CA SER A 433 50.67 -16.48 -16.52
C SER A 433 50.68 -17.96 -16.93
N LEU A 434 49.58 -18.47 -17.51
CA LEU A 434 49.48 -19.86 -18.05
C LEU A 434 49.81 -19.95 -19.55
N HIS A 435 50.04 -18.79 -20.19
CA HIS A 435 50.39 -18.69 -21.62
C HIS A 435 51.82 -18.19 -21.86
N LEU A 436 52.67 -18.12 -20.84
CA LEU A 436 54.12 -17.96 -20.90
C LEU A 436 54.79 -19.22 -20.39
#